data_2616242682237e30ed93004402588b9b
#
_entry.id   2616242682237e30ed93004402588b9b
#
_cell.length_a   1.000
_cell.length_b   1.000
_cell.length_c   1.000
_cell.angle_alpha   90.00
_cell.angle_beta   90.00
_cell.angle_gamma   90.00
#
_symmetry.space_group_name_H-M   'P 1'
#
loop_
_entity.id
_entity.type
_entity.pdbx_description
1 polymer ?
#
loop_
_entity_poly.entity_id
_entity_poly.type
_entity_poly.pdbx_seq_one_letter_code
_entity_poly.pdbx_strand_id
1 'polypeptide(L)'
;MIELKYPFDEKSIRSLKAGNAVSITGIIHTGRDKFHKYFADGGRINVDFKDGALFHCGPVVVKRDGEWKVVAAGPTTSVRENPYEPEFIAKSGVRIIIGKGGMDAATLEAMRKYGAVYIQAVGGAAAISAAAVKRVQGVDFLDEFGAAEACWHFEVDGFRGVVAMDSSGTSLFDRVAASSREKFLEFFS
;
A
#
# COMPACT_ATOMS: atom_id res chain seq x y z
N MET A 1 -1.05 18.76 -4.45
CA MET A 1 -1.33 17.31 -4.32
C MET A 1 -1.40 16.74 -5.73
N ILE A 2 -0.67 15.67 -6.01
CA ILE A 2 -0.61 15.03 -7.33
C ILE A 2 -1.76 14.01 -7.42
N GLU A 3 -2.54 14.06 -8.51
CA GLU A 3 -3.60 13.10 -8.76
C GLU A 3 -3.05 11.89 -9.51
N LEU A 4 -3.33 10.69 -8.99
CA LEU A 4 -2.98 9.40 -9.57
C LEU A 4 -4.26 8.66 -9.93
N LYS A 5 -4.39 8.27 -11.20
CA LYS A 5 -5.57 7.57 -11.71
C LYS A 5 -5.18 6.19 -12.24
N TYR A 6 -5.95 5.18 -11.85
CA TYR A 6 -5.78 3.81 -12.36
C TYR A 6 -6.13 3.73 -13.87
N PRO A 7 -5.37 2.98 -14.69
CA PRO A 7 -4.13 2.27 -14.35
C PRO A 7 -2.94 3.22 -14.14
N PHE A 8 -2.07 2.87 -13.18
CA PHE A 8 -0.92 3.72 -12.79
C PHE A 8 0.27 3.44 -13.69
N ASP A 9 0.51 4.27 -14.70
CA ASP A 9 1.61 4.08 -15.63
C ASP A 9 2.98 4.29 -14.97
N GLU A 10 3.97 3.47 -15.41
CA GLU A 10 5.31 3.46 -14.82
C GLU A 10 6.01 4.83 -14.89
N LYS A 11 5.82 5.58 -15.98
CA LYS A 11 6.47 6.88 -16.17
C LYS A 11 5.99 7.90 -15.14
N SER A 12 4.68 7.96 -14.91
CA SER A 12 4.07 8.82 -13.89
C SER A 12 4.53 8.42 -12.49
N ILE A 13 4.57 7.11 -12.18
CA ILE A 13 5.04 6.61 -10.89
C ILE A 13 6.52 6.93 -10.67
N ARG A 14 7.38 6.76 -11.67
CA ARG A 14 8.80 7.13 -11.57
C ARG A 14 9.06 8.62 -11.43
N SER A 15 8.12 9.47 -11.80
CA SER A 15 8.24 10.92 -11.61
C SER A 15 7.97 11.36 -10.17
N LEU A 16 7.33 10.52 -9.35
CA LEU A 16 7.02 10.82 -7.96
C LEU A 16 8.29 10.87 -7.10
N LYS A 17 8.29 11.77 -6.13
CA LYS A 17 9.40 11.94 -5.18
C LYS A 17 8.90 11.77 -3.75
N ALA A 18 9.74 11.20 -2.92
CA ALA A 18 9.50 11.11 -1.48
C ALA A 18 9.18 12.49 -0.90
N GLY A 19 8.04 12.61 -0.22
CA GLY A 19 7.44 13.87 0.25
C GLY A 19 6.28 14.39 -0.60
N ASN A 20 6.04 13.85 -1.80
CA ASN A 20 4.90 14.28 -2.60
C ASN A 20 3.59 13.83 -1.94
N ALA A 21 2.66 14.77 -1.72
CA ALA A 21 1.30 14.46 -1.34
C ALA A 21 0.52 14.02 -2.59
N VAL A 22 -0.18 12.88 -2.48
CA VAL A 22 -0.91 12.26 -3.59
C VAL A 22 -2.36 11.98 -3.24
N SER A 23 -3.19 11.89 -4.28
CA SER A 23 -4.58 11.50 -4.25
C SER A 23 -4.80 10.39 -5.27
N ILE A 24 -5.28 9.24 -4.85
CA ILE A 24 -5.47 8.04 -5.68
C ILE A 24 -6.95 7.88 -6.02
N THR A 25 -7.24 7.68 -7.30
CA THR A 25 -8.58 7.39 -7.80
C THR A 25 -8.53 6.17 -8.73
N GLY A 26 -9.43 5.22 -8.51
CA GLY A 26 -9.52 3.97 -9.28
C GLY A 26 -9.58 2.73 -8.40
N ILE A 27 -8.97 1.64 -8.84
CA ILE A 27 -9.04 0.36 -8.13
C ILE A 27 -7.79 0.18 -7.26
N ILE A 28 -8.01 -0.16 -6.00
CA ILE A 28 -6.98 -0.64 -5.07
C ILE A 28 -7.40 -2.00 -4.51
N HIS A 29 -6.43 -2.87 -4.28
CA HIS A 29 -6.65 -4.18 -3.68
C HIS A 29 -6.09 -4.21 -2.27
N THR A 30 -6.69 -4.98 -1.35
CA THR A 30 -6.10 -5.17 -0.02
C THR A 30 -5.32 -6.48 0.06
N GLY A 31 -4.25 -6.49 0.87
CA GLY A 31 -3.48 -7.69 1.16
C GLY A 31 -2.68 -7.50 2.44
N ARG A 32 -2.55 -8.57 3.22
CA ARG A 32 -1.78 -8.62 4.47
C ARG A 32 -1.01 -9.94 4.57
N ASP A 33 -0.63 -10.31 5.79
CA ASP A 33 0.27 -11.43 6.10
C ASP A 33 -0.10 -12.74 5.38
N LYS A 34 -1.38 -13.18 5.46
CA LYS A 34 -1.81 -14.43 4.80
C LYS A 34 -1.78 -14.33 3.28
N PHE A 35 -2.20 -13.19 2.74
CA PHE A 35 -2.20 -12.95 1.30
C PHE A 35 -0.78 -13.01 0.73
N HIS A 36 0.18 -12.27 1.34
CA HIS A 36 1.56 -12.27 0.89
C HIS A 36 2.24 -13.63 1.03
N LYS A 37 2.01 -14.31 2.17
CA LYS A 37 2.52 -15.65 2.37
C LYS A 37 1.97 -16.63 1.34
N TYR A 38 0.67 -16.60 1.06
CA TYR A 38 0.03 -17.45 0.06
C TYR A 38 0.63 -17.23 -1.33
N PHE A 39 0.87 -15.96 -1.72
CA PHE A 39 1.54 -15.62 -2.96
C PHE A 39 2.97 -16.17 -3.01
N ALA A 40 3.76 -15.97 -1.96
CA ALA A 40 5.14 -16.44 -1.87
C ALA A 40 5.25 -17.98 -1.90
N ASP A 41 4.28 -18.68 -1.33
CA ASP A 41 4.17 -20.15 -1.37
C ASP A 41 3.71 -20.67 -2.76
N GLY A 42 3.55 -19.80 -3.77
CA GLY A 42 3.13 -20.17 -5.13
C GLY A 42 1.61 -20.30 -5.30
N GLY A 43 0.84 -19.77 -4.38
CA GLY A 43 -0.61 -19.75 -4.44
C GLY A 43 -1.12 -18.97 -5.66
N ARG A 44 -2.18 -19.47 -6.29
CA ARG A 44 -2.77 -18.81 -7.47
C ARG A 44 -3.65 -17.63 -7.03
N ILE A 45 -3.27 -16.44 -7.48
CA ILE A 45 -4.07 -15.22 -7.33
C ILE A 45 -4.73 -14.90 -8.67
N ASN A 46 -6.05 -14.69 -8.67
CA ASN A 46 -6.81 -14.37 -9.88
C ASN A 46 -6.90 -12.87 -10.16
N VAL A 47 -6.33 -12.03 -9.28
CA VAL A 47 -6.30 -10.58 -9.42
C VAL A 47 -5.11 -10.16 -10.27
N ASP A 48 -5.34 -9.28 -11.24
CA ASP A 48 -4.28 -8.62 -11.99
C ASP A 48 -3.84 -7.35 -11.24
N PHE A 49 -2.62 -7.38 -10.69
CA PHE A 49 -2.02 -6.24 -10.01
C PHE A 49 -1.18 -5.35 -10.91
N LYS A 50 -1.04 -5.73 -12.19
CA LYS A 50 -0.23 -4.94 -13.13
C LYS A 50 -0.75 -3.52 -13.22
N ASP A 51 0.17 -2.56 -13.07
CA ASP A 51 -0.13 -1.12 -13.04
C ASP A 51 -1.22 -0.74 -12.02
N GLY A 52 -1.34 -1.54 -10.95
CA GLY A 52 -2.30 -1.42 -9.87
C GLY A 52 -1.71 -0.94 -8.54
N ALA A 53 -2.53 -1.00 -7.50
CA ALA A 53 -2.16 -0.67 -6.13
C ALA A 53 -2.56 -1.76 -5.14
N LEU A 54 -1.66 -2.06 -4.20
CA LEU A 54 -1.90 -2.93 -3.06
C LEU A 54 -1.93 -2.11 -1.77
N PHE A 55 -2.98 -2.27 -0.98
CA PHE A 55 -3.14 -1.61 0.31
C PHE A 55 -2.98 -2.63 1.43
N HIS A 56 -1.95 -2.47 2.24
CA HIS A 56 -1.74 -3.24 3.46
C HIS A 56 -2.80 -2.86 4.48
N CYS A 57 -3.93 -3.53 4.41
CA CYS A 57 -5.12 -3.20 5.19
C CYS A 57 -5.96 -4.44 5.47
N GLY A 58 -6.36 -4.60 6.73
CA GLY A 58 -7.45 -5.49 7.13
C GLY A 58 -8.68 -4.65 7.38
N PRO A 59 -9.57 -4.47 6.40
CA PRO A 59 -10.70 -3.57 6.53
C PRO A 59 -11.80 -4.17 7.41
N VAL A 60 -12.62 -3.29 7.99
CA VAL A 60 -13.91 -3.66 8.54
C VAL A 60 -14.96 -3.45 7.45
N VAL A 61 -15.51 -4.55 6.97
CA VAL A 61 -16.52 -4.54 5.89
C VAL A 61 -17.79 -5.21 6.42
N VAL A 62 -18.94 -4.61 6.14
CA VAL A 62 -20.26 -5.14 6.51
C VAL A 62 -21.12 -5.31 5.27
N LYS A 63 -22.04 -6.27 5.29
CA LYS A 63 -23.03 -6.45 4.22
C LYS A 63 -24.33 -5.78 4.66
N ARG A 64 -24.79 -4.81 3.87
CA ARG A 64 -26.07 -4.11 4.10
C ARG A 64 -26.86 -4.12 2.79
N ASP A 65 -28.10 -4.54 2.85
CA ASP A 65 -29.02 -4.60 1.69
C ASP A 65 -28.42 -5.37 0.49
N GLY A 66 -27.64 -6.42 0.78
CA GLY A 66 -26.97 -7.23 -0.24
C GLY A 66 -25.62 -6.70 -0.72
N GLU A 67 -25.26 -5.46 -0.38
CA GLU A 67 -24.01 -4.82 -0.81
C GLU A 67 -22.96 -4.78 0.30
N TRP A 68 -21.68 -4.91 -0.08
CA TRP A 68 -20.56 -4.71 0.83
C TRP A 68 -20.28 -3.22 1.04
N LYS A 69 -20.13 -2.80 2.30
CA LYS A 69 -19.78 -1.42 2.69
C LYS A 69 -18.57 -1.43 3.61
N VAL A 70 -17.57 -0.61 3.29
CA VAL A 70 -16.37 -0.44 4.11
C VAL A 70 -16.69 0.54 5.24
N VAL A 71 -16.53 0.06 6.48
CA VAL A 71 -16.76 0.88 7.69
C VAL A 71 -15.45 1.50 8.16
N ALA A 72 -14.36 0.75 8.06
CA ALA A 72 -13.02 1.23 8.41
C ALA A 72 -11.98 0.57 7.50
N ALA A 73 -10.98 1.33 7.04
CA ALA A 73 -9.88 0.85 6.20
C ALA A 73 -8.58 1.53 6.62
N GLY A 74 -8.04 1.10 7.78
CA GLY A 74 -6.78 1.64 8.30
C GLY A 74 -5.57 0.87 7.79
N PRO A 75 -4.42 1.57 7.53
CA PRO A 75 -3.20 0.89 7.11
C PRO A 75 -2.68 -0.03 8.22
N THR A 76 -2.25 -1.24 7.85
CA THR A 76 -1.47 -2.11 8.71
C THR A 76 0.02 -1.77 8.65
N THR A 77 0.80 -2.30 9.58
CA THR A 77 2.26 -2.09 9.64
C THR A 77 2.95 -2.91 8.55
N SER A 78 3.52 -2.23 7.56
CA SER A 78 4.04 -2.83 6.33
C SER A 78 5.33 -3.63 6.52
N VAL A 79 6.11 -3.36 7.57
CA VAL A 79 7.37 -4.07 7.83
C VAL A 79 7.21 -5.59 7.96
N ARG A 80 6.01 -6.07 8.28
CA ARG A 80 5.71 -7.50 8.36
C ARG A 80 5.74 -8.20 7.01
N GLU A 81 5.50 -7.44 5.95
CA GLU A 81 5.47 -7.93 4.57
C GLU A 81 6.85 -7.90 3.89
N ASN A 82 7.88 -7.34 4.55
CA ASN A 82 9.25 -7.27 4.01
C ASN A 82 9.78 -8.59 3.44
N PRO A 83 9.51 -9.77 4.02
CA PRO A 83 10.01 -11.03 3.46
C PRO A 83 9.41 -11.37 2.09
N TYR A 84 8.29 -10.78 1.73
CA TYR A 84 7.50 -11.14 0.55
C TYR A 84 7.43 -10.02 -0.49
N GLU A 85 7.44 -8.77 -0.04
CA GLU A 85 7.13 -7.60 -0.87
C GLU A 85 8.07 -7.41 -2.08
N PRO A 86 9.40 -7.61 -1.97
CA PRO A 86 10.28 -7.48 -3.13
C PRO A 86 9.91 -8.43 -4.27
N GLU A 87 9.56 -9.66 -3.93
CA GLU A 87 9.12 -10.67 -4.89
C GLU A 87 7.72 -10.35 -5.45
N PHE A 88 6.81 -9.88 -4.59
CA PHE A 88 5.48 -9.47 -5.00
C PHE A 88 5.55 -8.32 -6.03
N ILE A 89 6.31 -7.27 -5.77
CA ILE A 89 6.53 -6.16 -6.71
C ILE A 89 7.10 -6.68 -8.05
N ALA A 90 8.09 -7.55 -7.98
CA ALA A 90 8.78 -8.07 -9.17
C ALA A 90 7.87 -8.91 -10.08
N LYS A 91 6.99 -9.72 -9.49
CA LYS A 91 6.16 -10.69 -10.22
C LYS A 91 4.79 -10.14 -10.61
N SER A 92 4.20 -9.28 -9.78
CA SER A 92 2.84 -8.77 -9.99
C SER A 92 2.77 -7.54 -10.90
N GLY A 93 3.86 -6.78 -11.01
CA GLY A 93 3.87 -5.51 -11.75
C GLY A 93 3.09 -4.38 -11.04
N VAL A 94 2.82 -4.53 -9.73
CA VAL A 94 2.18 -3.49 -8.92
C VAL A 94 3.01 -2.21 -8.92
N ARG A 95 2.37 -1.06 -8.93
CA ARG A 95 3.02 0.26 -8.97
C ARG A 95 2.97 1.00 -7.65
N ILE A 96 1.96 0.76 -6.86
CA ILE A 96 1.72 1.47 -5.61
C ILE A 96 1.51 0.47 -4.48
N ILE A 97 2.35 0.57 -3.46
CA ILE A 97 2.14 -0.10 -2.17
C ILE A 97 1.67 0.96 -1.17
N ILE A 98 0.56 0.72 -0.49
CA ILE A 98 -0.01 1.63 0.49
C ILE A 98 0.05 0.97 1.87
N GLY A 99 0.56 1.68 2.87
CA GLY A 99 0.66 1.13 4.22
C GLY A 99 1.07 2.14 5.27
N LYS A 100 1.65 1.68 6.36
CA LYS A 100 2.27 2.53 7.39
C LYS A 100 3.58 1.94 7.90
N GLY A 101 4.47 2.84 8.41
CA GLY A 101 5.72 2.46 9.08
C GLY A 101 6.90 2.19 8.16
N GLY A 102 6.70 2.25 6.85
CA GLY A 102 7.77 2.00 5.88
C GLY A 102 8.07 0.52 5.67
N MET A 103 9.09 0.28 4.85
CA MET A 103 9.58 -1.05 4.51
C MET A 103 11.12 -1.02 4.43
N ASP A 104 11.74 -2.17 4.24
CA ASP A 104 13.20 -2.32 4.28
C ASP A 104 13.90 -1.92 2.96
N ALA A 105 15.24 -2.00 3.00
CA ALA A 105 16.09 -1.67 1.85
C ALA A 105 15.89 -2.61 0.66
N ALA A 106 15.55 -3.89 0.89
CA ALA A 106 15.30 -4.84 -0.18
C ALA A 106 14.03 -4.47 -0.95
N THR A 107 12.99 -4.06 -0.23
CA THR A 107 11.75 -3.54 -0.84
C THR A 107 11.99 -2.23 -1.59
N LEU A 108 12.77 -1.30 -1.02
CA LEU A 108 13.14 -0.05 -1.70
C LEU A 108 13.90 -0.31 -3.00
N GLU A 109 14.82 -1.28 -3.02
CA GLU A 109 15.54 -1.68 -4.23
C GLU A 109 14.60 -2.30 -5.27
N ALA A 110 13.64 -3.13 -4.85
CA ALA A 110 12.61 -3.65 -5.75
C ALA A 110 11.76 -2.51 -6.37
N MET A 111 11.37 -1.52 -5.58
CA MET A 111 10.65 -0.33 -6.08
C MET A 111 11.48 0.44 -7.11
N ARG A 112 12.78 0.62 -6.86
CA ARG A 112 13.71 1.27 -7.79
C ARG A 112 13.80 0.49 -9.11
N LYS A 113 13.98 -0.81 -9.02
CA LYS A 113 14.16 -1.69 -10.19
C LYS A 113 12.90 -1.79 -11.05
N TYR A 114 11.75 -1.99 -10.44
CA TYR A 114 10.50 -2.30 -11.13
C TYR A 114 9.54 -1.12 -11.29
N GLY A 115 9.89 0.06 -10.79
CA GLY A 115 9.08 1.28 -10.96
C GLY A 115 7.83 1.28 -10.10
N ALA A 116 7.99 1.06 -8.80
CA ALA A 116 6.93 1.17 -7.81
C ALA A 116 7.27 2.23 -6.75
N VAL A 117 6.28 2.64 -5.96
CA VAL A 117 6.43 3.56 -4.83
C VAL A 117 5.66 3.06 -3.62
N TYR A 118 6.13 3.46 -2.42
CA TYR A 118 5.40 3.27 -1.19
C TYR A 118 4.70 4.56 -0.77
N ILE A 119 3.39 4.47 -0.54
CA ILE A 119 2.57 5.57 -0.07
C ILE A 119 2.21 5.34 1.39
N GLN A 120 2.67 6.24 2.23
CA GLN A 120 2.28 6.29 3.64
C GLN A 120 0.85 6.79 3.76
N ALA A 121 -0.03 5.94 4.26
CA ALA A 121 -1.36 6.33 4.71
C ALA A 121 -1.34 6.67 6.20
N VAL A 122 -2.29 7.51 6.65
CA VAL A 122 -2.33 7.99 8.03
C VAL A 122 -2.87 6.90 8.95
N GLY A 123 -2.04 6.47 9.91
CA GLY A 123 -2.47 5.58 10.99
C GLY A 123 -3.51 6.25 11.89
N GLY A 124 -4.51 5.50 12.36
CA GLY A 124 -5.62 6.03 13.18
C GLY A 124 -6.74 6.69 12.38
N ALA A 125 -6.57 6.95 11.08
CA ALA A 125 -7.55 7.61 10.22
C ALA A 125 -8.39 6.61 9.39
N ALA A 126 -8.69 5.44 9.93
CA ALA A 126 -9.38 4.36 9.21
C ALA A 126 -10.75 4.74 8.64
N ALA A 127 -11.49 5.62 9.33
CA ALA A 127 -12.77 6.12 8.84
C ALA A 127 -12.60 7.07 7.63
N ILE A 128 -11.55 7.89 7.63
CA ILE A 128 -11.25 8.80 6.51
C ILE A 128 -10.86 7.98 5.26
N SER A 129 -10.02 6.95 5.42
CA SER A 129 -9.67 6.05 4.33
C SER A 129 -10.90 5.30 3.80
N ALA A 130 -11.79 4.84 4.69
CA ALA A 130 -13.04 4.18 4.31
C ALA A 130 -13.98 5.12 3.53
N ALA A 131 -14.02 6.41 3.88
CA ALA A 131 -14.84 7.40 3.17
C ALA A 131 -14.41 7.63 1.72
N ALA A 132 -13.14 7.35 1.39
CA ALA A 132 -12.66 7.38 0.01
C ALA A 132 -13.15 6.18 -0.82
N VAL A 133 -13.58 5.09 -0.19
CA VAL A 133 -14.11 3.91 -0.89
C VAL A 133 -15.53 4.19 -1.36
N LYS A 134 -15.74 4.21 -2.66
CA LYS A 134 -17.05 4.41 -3.28
C LYS A 134 -17.84 3.12 -3.39
N ARG A 135 -17.13 2.02 -3.71
CA ARG A 135 -17.75 0.71 -3.89
C ARG A 135 -16.75 -0.40 -3.60
N VAL A 136 -17.25 -1.51 -3.08
CA VAL A 136 -16.54 -2.80 -3.04
C VAL A 136 -16.92 -3.56 -4.31
N GLN A 137 -15.97 -3.77 -5.20
CA GLN A 137 -16.20 -4.47 -6.47
C GLN A 137 -16.22 -5.99 -6.31
N GLY A 138 -15.49 -6.50 -5.30
CA GLY A 138 -15.40 -7.93 -5.04
C GLY A 138 -14.46 -8.24 -3.89
N VAL A 139 -14.29 -9.53 -3.63
CA VAL A 139 -13.37 -10.07 -2.63
C VAL A 139 -12.92 -11.46 -3.04
N ASP A 140 -11.62 -11.73 -2.94
CA ASP A 140 -11.04 -13.08 -3.06
C ASP A 140 -10.57 -13.56 -1.69
N PHE A 141 -10.58 -14.88 -1.51
CA PHE A 141 -10.08 -15.57 -0.30
C PHE A 141 -10.85 -15.22 1.00
N LEU A 142 -12.13 -14.82 0.89
CA LEU A 142 -12.92 -14.45 2.08
C LEU A 142 -13.11 -15.64 3.02
N ASP A 143 -13.46 -16.80 2.49
CA ASP A 143 -13.70 -18.02 3.27
C ASP A 143 -12.40 -18.63 3.78
N GLU A 144 -11.31 -18.55 3.01
CA GLU A 144 -10.02 -19.16 3.33
C GLU A 144 -9.23 -18.34 4.35
N PHE A 145 -9.26 -16.99 4.23
CA PHE A 145 -8.41 -16.11 5.03
C PHE A 145 -9.19 -15.34 6.10
N GLY A 146 -10.50 -15.21 5.93
CA GLY A 146 -11.34 -14.35 6.76
C GLY A 146 -11.25 -12.87 6.35
N ALA A 147 -12.24 -12.08 6.74
CA ALA A 147 -12.46 -10.72 6.24
C ALA A 147 -11.26 -9.77 6.39
N ALA A 148 -10.47 -9.91 7.45
CA ALA A 148 -9.31 -9.04 7.69
C ALA A 148 -8.06 -9.39 6.85
N GLU A 149 -8.01 -10.58 6.27
CA GLU A 149 -6.87 -11.08 5.48
C GLU A 149 -7.24 -11.32 4.01
N ALA A 150 -8.54 -11.23 3.69
CA ALA A 150 -9.05 -11.38 2.33
C ALA A 150 -8.58 -10.25 1.42
N CYS A 151 -8.50 -10.53 0.13
CA CYS A 151 -8.18 -9.54 -0.89
C CYS A 151 -9.45 -8.83 -1.36
N TRP A 152 -9.72 -7.67 -0.79
CA TRP A 152 -10.84 -6.82 -1.18
C TRP A 152 -10.48 -5.92 -2.36
N HIS A 153 -11.42 -5.68 -3.26
CA HIS A 153 -11.27 -4.82 -4.43
C HIS A 153 -12.10 -3.56 -4.22
N PHE A 154 -11.41 -2.46 -3.93
CA PHE A 154 -12.04 -1.17 -3.63
C PHE A 154 -11.93 -0.23 -4.81
N GLU A 155 -13.06 0.30 -5.25
CA GLU A 155 -13.10 1.48 -6.08
C GLU A 155 -13.01 2.71 -5.17
N VAL A 156 -11.93 3.48 -5.32
CA VAL A 156 -11.67 4.66 -4.49
C VAL A 156 -11.69 5.93 -5.31
N ASP A 157 -12.04 7.03 -4.63
CA ASP A 157 -11.97 8.38 -5.18
C ASP A 157 -11.36 9.32 -4.15
N GLY A 158 -10.21 9.88 -4.51
CA GLY A 158 -9.51 10.81 -3.64
C GLY A 158 -8.86 10.18 -2.41
N PHE A 159 -8.40 8.91 -2.47
CA PHE A 159 -7.66 8.28 -1.37
C PHE A 159 -6.30 8.97 -1.20
N ARG A 160 -6.05 9.53 -0.03
CA ARG A 160 -4.90 10.43 0.21
C ARG A 160 -3.76 9.74 0.93
N GLY A 161 -2.53 10.12 0.56
CA GLY A 161 -1.31 9.69 1.22
C GLY A 161 -0.10 10.53 0.83
N VAL A 162 1.06 10.14 1.33
CA VAL A 162 2.35 10.78 1.01
C VAL A 162 3.30 9.72 0.48
N VAL A 163 3.97 9.98 -0.62
CA VAL A 163 5.05 9.12 -1.12
C VAL A 163 6.15 9.12 -0.08
N ALA A 164 6.39 7.97 0.55
CA ALA A 164 7.38 7.85 1.61
C ALA A 164 8.63 7.08 1.18
N MET A 165 8.50 6.20 0.15
CA MET A 165 9.65 5.59 -0.53
C MET A 165 9.40 5.69 -2.04
N ASP A 166 10.36 6.20 -2.79
CA ASP A 166 10.21 6.45 -4.22
C ASP A 166 11.09 5.53 -5.09
N SER A 167 10.75 5.46 -6.37
CA SER A 167 11.47 4.65 -7.35
C SER A 167 12.87 5.16 -7.72
N SER A 168 13.32 6.28 -7.15
CA SER A 168 14.71 6.70 -7.24
C SER A 168 15.59 6.17 -6.11
N GLY A 169 15.00 5.44 -5.16
CA GLY A 169 15.69 4.86 -4.01
C GLY A 169 15.73 5.79 -2.80
N THR A 170 14.84 6.76 -2.71
CA THR A 170 14.76 7.67 -1.56
C THR A 170 13.67 7.20 -0.58
N SER A 171 14.04 7.14 0.72
CA SER A 171 13.13 6.83 1.82
C SER A 171 13.04 8.03 2.78
N LEU A 172 11.81 8.49 3.08
CA LEU A 172 11.58 9.51 4.12
C LEU A 172 11.90 8.94 5.51
N PHE A 173 11.68 7.65 5.72
CA PHE A 173 11.95 7.00 7.01
C PHE A 173 13.44 7.05 7.32
N ASP A 174 14.31 6.75 6.37
CA ASP A 174 15.77 6.80 6.55
C ASP A 174 16.25 8.23 6.78
N ARG A 175 15.70 9.20 6.04
CA ARG A 175 16.03 10.63 6.22
C ARG A 175 15.64 11.13 7.61
N VAL A 176 14.45 10.79 8.09
CA VAL A 176 13.99 11.18 9.43
C VAL A 176 14.82 10.48 10.51
N ALA A 177 15.13 9.19 10.35
CA ALA A 177 15.94 8.44 11.28
C ALA A 177 17.36 9.05 11.40
N ALA A 178 18.00 9.38 10.26
CA ALA A 178 19.32 10.02 10.25
C ALA A 178 19.32 11.38 10.98
N SER A 179 18.37 12.26 10.61
CA SER A 179 18.25 13.58 11.25
C SER A 179 17.93 13.49 12.76
N SER A 180 17.09 12.53 13.16
CA SER A 180 16.78 12.30 14.58
C SER A 180 18.00 11.83 15.35
N ARG A 181 18.83 10.97 14.72
CA ARG A 181 20.07 10.48 15.34
C ARG A 181 21.09 11.59 15.53
N GLU A 182 21.27 12.47 14.56
CA GLU A 182 22.17 13.64 14.69
C GLU A 182 21.74 14.50 15.87
N LYS A 183 20.47 14.89 15.94
CA LYS A 183 19.94 15.70 17.05
C LYS A 183 20.06 15.01 18.41
N PHE A 184 19.87 13.70 18.46
CA PHE A 184 20.03 12.92 19.69
C PHE A 184 21.49 13.00 20.19
N LEU A 185 22.46 12.86 19.30
CA LEU A 185 23.89 12.93 19.68
C LEU A 185 24.29 14.33 20.15
N GLU A 186 23.73 15.40 19.60
CA GLU A 186 23.95 16.78 20.05
C GLU A 186 23.48 17.01 21.49
N PHE A 187 22.46 16.26 21.98
CA PHE A 187 21.99 16.37 23.37
C PHE A 187 22.97 15.80 24.41
N PHE A 188 23.91 14.96 24.00
CA PHE A 188 24.86 14.28 24.88
C PHE A 188 26.31 14.72 24.64
N SER A 189 26.55 15.67 23.73
CA SER A 189 27.85 16.33 23.51
C SER A 189 27.95 17.63 24.32
#